data_2eb2515376951bf262a15a17d32080de
#
_entry.id   2eb2515376951bf262a15a17d32080de
#
_cell.length_a   1.000
_cell.length_b   1.000
_cell.length_c   1.000
_cell.angle_alpha   90.00
_cell.angle_beta   90.00
_cell.angle_gamma   90.00
#
_symmetry.space_group_name_H-M   'P 1'
#
loop_
_entity.id
_entity.type
_entity.pdbx_description
1 polymer ?
#
loop_
_entity_poly.entity_id
_entity_poly.type
_entity_poly.pdbx_seq_one_letter_code
_entity_poly.pdbx_strand_id
1 'polypeptide(L)'
;MSQTTNTEDTIDLKELFFSLIAQWKLIALCIILSLICALLYLRVTPDTYSVNALVQVEENKGASAALLGDLSSMIEQKQPAQAEIEILKSRLVLGNVIQHLNLDLKISGTENSFTNSLLSPHHYETQHQPKSVLFKDDEKVFDIRQFNIPASFRDKKIELRFHDKQFSLTDEETEQVILIAKTNQANTLRTTDGLWNISIYTQDQLNDVYLIQKQSLPAAVNSILANYSVAEKGKLTGILGLNYQGTDKTHITQVLNAILVSYSQQNIERRSAETAQTLKFLDEQLPELKQQLDVAEREFNKFRQQYNTVDVTKESELFLTQSVTLETQKAQLEQQVAEAGAKYTSEHPVMQQMNAQLGAINKKIGELNATLKELPDLQRRYLQLYREVEVKQQLYTALLNSYQQLRIAKA
;
A
#
# COMPACT_ATOMS: atom_id res chain seq x y z
N MET A 1 -27.68 -50.81 63.14
CA MET A 1 -26.46 -50.83 62.28
C MET A 1 -26.93 -51.04 60.84
N SER A 2 -27.02 -49.96 60.13
CA SER A 2 -27.44 -49.94 58.74
C SER A 2 -26.15 -49.72 57.90
N GLN A 3 -25.76 -50.74 57.14
CA GLN A 3 -24.63 -50.64 56.18
C GLN A 3 -25.09 -49.90 54.96
N THR A 4 -24.56 -48.70 54.77
CA THR A 4 -24.62 -47.99 53.49
C THR A 4 -23.61 -48.64 52.53
N THR A 5 -24.10 -49.43 51.59
CA THR A 5 -23.31 -49.87 50.45
C THR A 5 -23.04 -48.71 49.52
N ASN A 6 -21.78 -48.23 49.48
CA ASN A 6 -21.24 -47.39 48.42
C ASN A 6 -21.23 -48.20 47.13
N THR A 7 -22.18 -48.01 46.27
CA THR A 7 -22.06 -48.39 44.85
C THR A 7 -21.12 -47.42 44.19
N GLU A 8 -19.86 -47.80 43.99
CA GLU A 8 -18.97 -47.17 43.06
C GLU A 8 -19.62 -47.30 41.67
N ASP A 9 -19.99 -46.16 41.08
CA ASP A 9 -20.45 -46.03 39.69
C ASP A 9 -19.29 -46.45 38.75
N THR A 10 -19.02 -47.75 38.66
CA THR A 10 -18.13 -48.30 37.65
C THR A 10 -18.92 -48.37 36.34
N ILE A 11 -18.61 -47.50 35.38
CA ILE A 11 -19.16 -47.55 34.05
C ILE A 11 -18.71 -48.87 33.40
N ASP A 12 -19.63 -49.85 33.29
CA ASP A 12 -19.33 -51.11 32.63
C ASP A 12 -19.32 -50.90 31.09
N LEU A 13 -18.10 -50.84 30.57
CA LEU A 13 -17.83 -50.69 29.13
C LEU A 13 -18.54 -51.75 28.28
N LYS A 14 -18.80 -52.95 28.82
CA LYS A 14 -19.54 -53.99 28.12
C LYS A 14 -21.03 -53.67 27.96
N GLU A 15 -21.66 -53.19 29.03
CA GLU A 15 -23.10 -52.76 28.94
C GLU A 15 -23.27 -51.60 28.00
N LEU A 16 -22.35 -50.63 27.98
CA LEU A 16 -22.34 -49.51 27.06
C LEU A 16 -22.19 -49.99 25.61
N PHE A 17 -21.31 -50.97 25.35
CA PHE A 17 -21.10 -51.55 24.01
C PHE A 17 -22.34 -52.32 23.51
N PHE A 18 -22.96 -53.14 24.38
CA PHE A 18 -24.17 -53.84 24.02
C PHE A 18 -25.37 -52.93 23.83
N SER A 19 -25.50 -51.86 24.62
CA SER A 19 -26.51 -50.80 24.41
C SER A 19 -26.34 -50.11 23.08
N LEU A 20 -25.08 -49.79 22.68
CA LEU A 20 -24.74 -49.19 21.41
C LEU A 20 -25.12 -50.12 20.22
N ILE A 21 -24.80 -51.42 20.34
CA ILE A 21 -25.18 -52.42 19.32
C ILE A 21 -26.70 -52.61 19.29
N ALA A 22 -27.41 -52.58 20.39
CA ALA A 22 -28.85 -52.71 20.44
C ALA A 22 -29.55 -51.56 19.67
N GLN A 23 -28.94 -50.39 19.62
CA GLN A 23 -29.46 -49.21 18.91
C GLN A 23 -28.82 -48.96 17.54
N TRP A 24 -28.20 -49.99 16.91
CA TRP A 24 -27.51 -49.86 15.64
C TRP A 24 -28.33 -49.24 14.52
N LYS A 25 -29.67 -49.44 14.52
CA LYS A 25 -30.59 -48.83 13.55
C LYS A 25 -30.66 -47.31 13.68
N LEU A 26 -30.64 -46.77 14.89
CA LEU A 26 -30.66 -45.32 15.18
C LEU A 26 -29.31 -44.71 14.80
N ILE A 27 -28.22 -45.38 15.10
CA ILE A 27 -26.87 -44.96 14.71
C ILE A 27 -26.75 -44.95 13.16
N ALA A 28 -27.22 -46.00 12.48
CA ALA A 28 -27.22 -46.07 11.02
C ALA A 28 -28.08 -44.95 10.40
N LEU A 29 -29.24 -44.64 11.00
CA LEU A 29 -30.08 -43.53 10.55
C LEU A 29 -29.37 -42.19 10.68
N CYS A 30 -28.71 -41.93 11.82
CA CYS A 30 -27.92 -40.68 12.05
C CYS A 30 -26.75 -40.57 11.05
N ILE A 31 -26.05 -41.67 10.77
CA ILE A 31 -24.97 -41.70 9.78
C ILE A 31 -25.51 -41.38 8.37
N ILE A 32 -26.60 -42.01 7.96
CA ILE A 32 -27.21 -41.76 6.66
C ILE A 32 -27.68 -40.30 6.57
N LEU A 33 -28.34 -39.78 7.61
CA LEU A 33 -28.80 -38.41 7.65
C LEU A 33 -27.62 -37.41 7.56
N SER A 34 -26.54 -37.67 8.31
CA SER A 34 -25.33 -36.80 8.25
C SER A 34 -24.67 -36.86 6.87
N LEU A 35 -24.65 -38.01 6.23
CA LEU A 35 -24.09 -38.19 4.88
C LEU A 35 -24.92 -37.45 3.83
N ILE A 36 -26.25 -37.49 3.96
CA ILE A 36 -27.15 -36.71 3.09
C ILE A 36 -26.93 -35.22 3.29
N CYS A 37 -26.85 -34.72 4.55
CA CYS A 37 -26.55 -33.33 4.84
C CYS A 37 -25.17 -32.91 4.28
N ALA A 38 -24.15 -33.74 4.41
CA ALA A 38 -22.82 -33.48 3.84
C ALA A 38 -22.85 -33.40 2.30
N LEU A 39 -23.56 -34.31 1.63
CA LEU A 39 -23.71 -34.26 0.16
C LEU A 39 -24.46 -33.01 -0.29
N LEU A 40 -25.53 -32.63 0.41
CA LEU A 40 -26.27 -31.39 0.14
C LEU A 40 -25.40 -30.17 0.34
N TYR A 41 -24.62 -30.14 1.39
CA TYR A 41 -23.67 -29.05 1.66
C TYR A 41 -22.62 -28.91 0.55
N LEU A 42 -22.00 -30.04 0.12
CA LEU A 42 -20.99 -30.03 -0.95
C LEU A 42 -21.58 -29.60 -2.29
N ARG A 43 -22.87 -29.87 -2.55
CA ARG A 43 -23.55 -29.48 -3.80
C ARG A 43 -23.83 -27.96 -3.85
N VAL A 44 -24.08 -27.34 -2.71
CA VAL A 44 -24.47 -25.90 -2.63
C VAL A 44 -23.25 -25.00 -2.43
N THR A 45 -22.18 -25.53 -1.81
CA THR A 45 -20.99 -24.72 -1.52
C THR A 45 -20.06 -24.69 -2.73
N PRO A 46 -19.80 -23.50 -3.32
CA PRO A 46 -18.88 -23.38 -4.46
C PRO A 46 -17.42 -23.60 -4.01
N ASP A 47 -16.62 -24.12 -4.92
CA ASP A 47 -15.17 -24.26 -4.70
C ASP A 47 -14.51 -22.90 -4.48
N THR A 48 -13.61 -22.84 -3.50
CA THR A 48 -12.84 -21.64 -3.21
C THR A 48 -11.40 -21.82 -3.68
N TYR A 49 -10.93 -20.90 -4.49
CA TYR A 49 -9.58 -20.84 -5.02
C TYR A 49 -8.78 -19.73 -4.35
N SER A 50 -7.47 -19.88 -4.35
CA SER A 50 -6.54 -18.89 -3.81
C SER A 50 -5.44 -18.61 -4.82
N VAL A 51 -5.13 -17.33 -5.02
CA VAL A 51 -4.00 -16.88 -5.82
C VAL A 51 -3.04 -16.10 -4.94
N ASN A 52 -1.73 -16.35 -5.12
CA ASN A 52 -0.69 -15.75 -4.32
C ASN A 52 0.28 -14.97 -5.22
N ALA A 53 0.80 -13.87 -4.70
CA ALA A 53 1.89 -13.13 -5.31
C ALA A 53 2.91 -12.70 -4.25
N LEU A 54 4.15 -12.46 -4.68
CA LEU A 54 5.22 -11.95 -3.83
C LEU A 54 5.69 -10.60 -4.38
N VAL A 55 5.85 -9.65 -3.49
CA VAL A 55 6.42 -8.33 -3.79
C VAL A 55 7.62 -8.13 -2.88
N GLN A 56 8.77 -7.86 -3.47
CA GLN A 56 9.94 -7.47 -2.73
C GLN A 56 9.96 -5.95 -2.59
N VAL A 57 9.99 -5.49 -1.36
CA VAL A 57 10.19 -4.07 -1.03
C VAL A 57 11.69 -3.81 -1.02
N GLU A 58 12.18 -3.08 -2.02
CA GLU A 58 13.56 -2.62 -2.02
C GLU A 58 13.71 -1.48 -1.02
N GLU A 59 14.59 -1.67 -0.05
CA GLU A 59 15.05 -0.57 0.82
C GLU A 59 15.79 0.44 -0.05
N ASN A 60 15.19 1.61 -0.20
CA ASN A 60 15.87 2.71 -0.85
C ASN A 60 16.97 3.20 0.10
N LYS A 61 18.16 2.63 -0.03
CA LYS A 61 19.38 3.27 0.47
C LYS A 61 19.62 4.50 -0.40
N GLY A 62 18.80 5.53 -0.18
CA GLY A 62 18.89 6.78 -0.93
C GLY A 62 20.31 7.33 -0.90
N ALA A 63 20.64 8.26 -1.78
CA ALA A 63 21.93 8.93 -1.84
C ALA A 63 22.38 9.47 -0.46
N SER A 64 21.44 9.76 0.43
CA SER A 64 21.67 10.10 1.83
C SER A 64 22.29 8.97 2.66
N ALA A 65 21.97 7.71 2.41
CA ALA A 65 22.57 6.59 3.14
C ALA A 65 24.01 6.32 2.70
N ALA A 66 24.34 6.58 1.44
CA ALA A 66 25.73 6.51 0.94
C ALA A 66 26.62 7.61 1.54
N LEU A 67 26.03 8.76 1.91
CA LEU A 67 26.75 9.88 2.56
C LEU A 67 26.93 9.68 4.08
N LEU A 68 26.06 8.90 4.72
CA LEU A 68 26.09 8.66 6.17
C LEU A 68 27.07 7.56 6.61
N GLY A 69 27.60 6.75 5.68
CA GLY A 69 28.53 5.66 6.00
C GLY A 69 28.05 4.78 7.16
N ASP A 70 28.93 4.49 8.11
CA ASP A 70 28.64 3.63 9.28
C ASP A 70 27.54 4.16 10.23
N LEU A 71 27.17 5.44 10.15
CA LEU A 71 26.08 6.02 10.96
C LEU A 71 24.70 5.55 10.52
N SER A 72 24.55 5.12 9.26
CA SER A 72 23.28 4.59 8.77
C SER A 72 22.85 3.28 9.45
N SER A 73 23.80 2.51 9.98
CA SER A 73 23.53 1.26 10.71
C SER A 73 22.96 1.46 12.11
N MET A 74 23.10 2.66 12.69
CA MET A 74 22.55 3.01 14.01
C MET A 74 21.14 3.59 13.96
N ILE A 75 20.64 3.89 12.76
CA ILE A 75 19.25 4.32 12.56
C ILE A 75 18.42 3.05 12.48
N GLU A 76 17.73 2.71 13.55
CA GLU A 76 16.73 1.65 13.60
C GLU A 76 15.67 1.97 12.55
N GLN A 77 15.79 1.37 11.36
CA GLN A 77 14.85 1.57 10.26
C GLN A 77 13.50 1.01 10.72
N LYS A 78 12.54 1.89 10.91
CA LYS A 78 11.13 1.50 10.97
C LYS A 78 10.85 0.65 9.73
N GLN A 79 10.36 -0.56 9.96
CA GLN A 79 10.12 -1.58 8.96
C GLN A 79 9.38 -1.01 7.73
N PRO A 80 10.05 -0.78 6.60
CA PRO A 80 9.41 -0.28 5.39
C PRO A 80 8.29 -1.23 4.91
N ALA A 81 8.43 -2.52 5.21
CA ALA A 81 7.43 -3.54 4.93
C ALA A 81 6.05 -3.24 5.51
N GLN A 82 5.95 -2.72 6.74
CA GLN A 82 4.66 -2.41 7.36
C GLN A 82 3.95 -1.24 6.67
N ALA A 83 4.70 -0.21 6.29
CA ALA A 83 4.14 0.92 5.55
C ALA A 83 3.62 0.49 4.17
N GLU A 84 4.35 -0.36 3.46
CA GLU A 84 3.94 -0.88 2.16
C GLU A 84 2.72 -1.83 2.25
N ILE A 85 2.57 -2.59 3.35
CA ILE A 85 1.36 -3.39 3.62
C ILE A 85 0.13 -2.47 3.71
N GLU A 86 0.23 -1.37 4.43
CA GLU A 86 -0.89 -0.41 4.55
C GLU A 86 -1.20 0.29 3.21
N ILE A 87 -0.18 0.59 2.40
CA ILE A 87 -0.37 1.15 1.06
C ILE A 87 -1.09 0.15 0.15
N LEU A 88 -0.68 -1.12 0.14
CA LEU A 88 -1.31 -2.20 -0.64
C LEU A 88 -2.79 -2.44 -0.26
N LYS A 89 -3.18 -2.15 0.98
CA LYS A 89 -4.57 -2.23 1.47
C LYS A 89 -5.33 -0.91 1.35
N SER A 90 -4.65 0.16 0.97
CA SER A 90 -5.22 1.50 0.95
C SER A 90 -6.23 1.70 -0.18
N ARG A 91 -7.11 2.69 0.01
CA ARG A 91 -8.02 3.15 -1.05
C ARG A 91 -7.29 3.71 -2.27
N LEU A 92 -6.05 4.12 -2.12
CA LEU A 92 -5.24 4.65 -3.22
C LEU A 92 -4.94 3.56 -4.24
N VAL A 93 -4.54 2.37 -3.80
CA VAL A 93 -4.26 1.21 -4.67
C VAL A 93 -5.54 0.50 -5.06
N LEU A 94 -6.35 0.09 -4.07
CA LEU A 94 -7.57 -0.69 -4.31
C LEU A 94 -8.64 0.11 -5.04
N GLY A 95 -8.75 1.43 -4.78
CA GLY A 95 -9.70 2.31 -5.45
C GLY A 95 -9.45 2.40 -6.96
N ASN A 96 -8.19 2.51 -7.37
CA ASN A 96 -7.81 2.48 -8.79
C ASN A 96 -8.19 1.16 -9.46
N VAL A 97 -7.97 0.04 -8.76
CA VAL A 97 -8.34 -1.30 -9.26
C VAL A 97 -9.86 -1.43 -9.41
N ILE A 98 -10.61 -0.98 -8.40
CA ILE A 98 -12.07 -1.00 -8.42
C ILE A 98 -12.62 -0.21 -9.61
N GLN A 99 -12.11 0.99 -9.83
CA GLN A 99 -12.53 1.83 -10.95
C GLN A 99 -12.11 1.25 -12.31
N HIS A 100 -10.90 0.70 -12.41
CA HIS A 100 -10.38 0.14 -13.64
C HIS A 100 -11.14 -1.11 -14.10
N LEU A 101 -11.49 -2.00 -13.16
CA LEU A 101 -12.18 -3.25 -13.42
C LEU A 101 -13.69 -3.20 -13.13
N ASN A 102 -14.24 -2.04 -12.75
CA ASN A 102 -15.65 -1.89 -12.36
C ASN A 102 -16.10 -2.88 -11.25
N LEU A 103 -15.23 -3.14 -10.26
CA LEU A 103 -15.50 -4.09 -9.18
C LEU A 103 -16.57 -3.61 -8.19
N ASP A 104 -16.96 -2.35 -8.29
CA ASP A 104 -18.04 -1.74 -7.53
C ASP A 104 -19.43 -2.08 -8.07
N LEU A 105 -19.53 -2.75 -9.24
CA LEU A 105 -20.78 -3.21 -9.82
C LEU A 105 -20.98 -4.69 -9.55
N LYS A 106 -21.97 -5.01 -8.73
CA LYS A 106 -22.39 -6.39 -8.43
C LYS A 106 -23.68 -6.71 -9.18
N ILE A 107 -23.73 -7.88 -9.79
CA ILE A 107 -24.89 -8.38 -10.53
C ILE A 107 -25.20 -9.78 -10.02
N SER A 108 -26.46 -10.06 -9.76
CA SER A 108 -26.93 -11.37 -9.34
C SER A 108 -28.31 -11.67 -9.95
N GLY A 109 -28.64 -12.92 -10.12
CA GLY A 109 -30.00 -13.33 -10.48
C GLY A 109 -30.95 -13.23 -9.29
N THR A 110 -32.22 -13.05 -9.53
CA THR A 110 -33.28 -12.99 -8.48
C THR A 110 -33.74 -14.38 -8.01
N GLU A 111 -33.43 -15.45 -8.75
CA GLU A 111 -33.89 -16.81 -8.45
C GLU A 111 -33.02 -17.58 -7.46
N ASN A 112 -32.42 -16.93 -6.50
CA ASN A 112 -31.63 -17.56 -5.44
C ASN A 112 -32.49 -18.13 -4.30
N SER A 113 -33.57 -18.87 -4.64
CA SER A 113 -34.22 -19.71 -3.65
C SER A 113 -33.40 -20.98 -3.41
N PHE A 114 -33.16 -21.34 -2.14
CA PHE A 114 -32.41 -22.56 -1.76
C PHE A 114 -32.94 -23.82 -2.50
N THR A 115 -34.23 -23.88 -2.75
CA THR A 115 -34.87 -24.96 -3.49
C THR A 115 -34.49 -24.96 -4.96
N ASN A 116 -34.40 -23.82 -5.62
CA ASN A 116 -33.99 -23.70 -7.02
C ASN A 116 -32.51 -23.99 -7.21
N SER A 117 -31.66 -23.52 -6.29
CA SER A 117 -30.22 -23.84 -6.28
C SER A 117 -29.91 -25.31 -6.12
N LEU A 118 -30.81 -26.05 -5.45
CA LEU A 118 -30.69 -27.51 -5.25
C LEU A 118 -31.12 -28.32 -6.45
N LEU A 119 -32.24 -27.93 -7.10
CA LEU A 119 -32.90 -28.70 -8.16
C LEU A 119 -32.41 -28.36 -9.58
N SER A 120 -32.12 -27.07 -9.80
CA SER A 120 -31.65 -26.55 -11.08
C SER A 120 -30.68 -25.38 -10.82
N PRO A 121 -29.40 -25.66 -10.58
CA PRO A 121 -28.45 -24.60 -10.33
C PRO A 121 -28.26 -23.75 -11.59
N HIS A 122 -28.78 -22.51 -11.60
CA HIS A 122 -28.44 -21.52 -12.61
C HIS A 122 -26.97 -21.13 -12.45
N HIS A 123 -26.24 -21.07 -13.54
CA HIS A 123 -24.84 -20.72 -13.57
C HIS A 123 -24.68 -19.24 -13.93
N TYR A 124 -24.59 -18.39 -12.90
CA TYR A 124 -24.31 -16.97 -13.10
C TYR A 124 -22.81 -16.72 -13.09
N GLU A 125 -22.29 -16.08 -14.11
CA GLU A 125 -20.89 -15.69 -14.20
C GLU A 125 -20.78 -14.18 -14.46
N THR A 126 -20.06 -13.45 -13.59
CA THR A 126 -19.78 -12.04 -13.78
C THR A 126 -18.30 -11.86 -14.13
N GLN A 127 -18.04 -11.34 -15.32
CA GLN A 127 -16.68 -11.03 -15.78
C GLN A 127 -16.46 -9.53 -15.78
N HIS A 128 -15.61 -9.05 -14.87
CA HIS A 128 -15.21 -7.66 -14.78
C HIS A 128 -14.08 -7.37 -15.77
N GLN A 129 -14.26 -6.34 -16.60
CA GLN A 129 -13.31 -5.93 -17.63
C GLN A 129 -13.02 -4.41 -17.53
N PRO A 130 -11.89 -3.92 -18.06
CA PRO A 130 -11.54 -2.50 -17.96
C PRO A 130 -12.57 -1.50 -18.48
N LYS A 131 -13.44 -1.95 -19.38
CA LYS A 131 -14.42 -1.06 -20.03
C LYS A 131 -15.86 -1.51 -19.85
N SER A 132 -16.09 -2.67 -19.25
CA SER A 132 -17.43 -3.22 -19.11
C SER A 132 -17.50 -4.33 -18.06
N VAL A 133 -18.72 -4.68 -17.69
CA VAL A 133 -19.01 -5.85 -16.87
C VAL A 133 -19.92 -6.77 -17.68
N LEU A 134 -19.39 -7.92 -18.05
CA LEU A 134 -20.11 -8.95 -18.77
C LEU A 134 -20.80 -9.88 -17.77
N PHE A 135 -22.08 -10.05 -17.92
CA PHE A 135 -22.84 -11.00 -17.11
C PHE A 135 -23.41 -12.10 -18.01
N LYS A 136 -23.19 -13.35 -17.59
CA LYS A 136 -23.69 -14.53 -18.24
C LYS A 136 -24.68 -15.26 -17.33
N ASP A 137 -25.80 -15.60 -17.87
CA ASP A 137 -26.86 -16.42 -17.28
C ASP A 137 -27.09 -17.60 -18.21
N ASP A 138 -26.43 -18.73 -17.92
CA ASP A 138 -26.33 -19.87 -18.81
C ASP A 138 -25.91 -19.49 -20.24
N GLU A 139 -26.83 -19.54 -21.22
CA GLU A 139 -26.57 -19.18 -22.61
C GLU A 139 -26.79 -17.69 -22.91
N LYS A 140 -27.45 -16.95 -22.02
CA LYS A 140 -27.79 -15.52 -22.23
C LYS A 140 -26.69 -14.62 -21.71
N VAL A 141 -26.39 -13.55 -22.44
CA VAL A 141 -25.31 -12.64 -22.12
C VAL A 141 -25.74 -11.19 -22.28
N PHE A 142 -25.37 -10.36 -21.30
CA PHE A 142 -25.44 -8.91 -21.46
C PHE A 142 -24.17 -8.23 -20.94
N ASP A 143 -23.83 -7.10 -21.54
CA ASP A 143 -22.64 -6.32 -21.30
C ASP A 143 -23.00 -4.93 -20.81
N ILE A 144 -22.62 -4.59 -19.58
CA ILE A 144 -22.80 -3.26 -19.00
C ILE A 144 -21.53 -2.45 -19.21
N ARG A 145 -21.54 -1.52 -20.16
CA ARG A 145 -20.39 -0.66 -20.47
C ARG A 145 -20.35 0.59 -19.63
N GLN A 146 -21.50 1.06 -19.18
CA GLN A 146 -21.60 2.23 -18.34
C GLN A 146 -22.75 2.07 -17.36
N PHE A 147 -22.49 2.32 -16.08
CA PHE A 147 -23.51 2.31 -15.03
C PHE A 147 -23.14 3.38 -13.97
N ASN A 148 -23.34 4.64 -14.36
CA ASN A 148 -23.15 5.78 -13.47
C ASN A 148 -24.50 6.21 -12.94
N ILE A 149 -24.66 6.13 -11.63
CA ILE A 149 -25.90 6.42 -10.92
C ILE A 149 -25.68 7.52 -9.87
N PRO A 150 -26.74 8.25 -9.49
CA PRO A 150 -26.68 9.23 -8.40
C PRO A 150 -26.20 8.62 -7.08
N ALA A 151 -25.57 9.43 -6.23
CA ALA A 151 -25.01 8.97 -4.96
C ALA A 151 -26.06 8.39 -4.02
N SER A 152 -27.32 8.85 -4.09
CA SER A 152 -28.45 8.36 -3.30
C SER A 152 -28.86 6.91 -3.55
N PHE A 153 -28.46 6.36 -4.71
CA PHE A 153 -28.73 5.00 -5.12
C PHE A 153 -27.51 4.07 -4.96
N ARG A 154 -26.37 4.59 -4.55
CA ARG A 154 -25.23 3.72 -4.24
C ARG A 154 -25.52 2.86 -3.01
N ASP A 155 -24.98 1.65 -3.03
CA ASP A 155 -25.16 0.61 -2.02
C ASP A 155 -26.59 0.04 -1.93
N LYS A 156 -27.55 0.58 -2.71
CA LYS A 156 -28.89 0.02 -2.84
C LYS A 156 -28.93 -1.06 -3.92
N LYS A 157 -29.80 -2.04 -3.71
CA LYS A 157 -30.13 -3.03 -4.70
C LYS A 157 -31.19 -2.48 -5.64
N ILE A 158 -30.96 -2.62 -6.92
CA ILE A 158 -31.84 -2.16 -7.99
C ILE A 158 -32.19 -3.36 -8.84
N GLU A 159 -33.47 -3.59 -9.07
CA GLU A 159 -33.93 -4.59 -10.02
C GLU A 159 -33.73 -4.09 -11.46
N LEU A 160 -33.02 -4.86 -12.26
CA LEU A 160 -32.91 -4.70 -13.70
C LEU A 160 -33.83 -5.69 -14.36
N ARG A 161 -34.89 -5.21 -15.01
CA ARG A 161 -35.83 -6.03 -15.73
C ARG A 161 -35.74 -5.71 -17.23
N PHE A 162 -35.52 -6.73 -18.04
CA PHE A 162 -35.53 -6.61 -19.48
C PHE A 162 -36.93 -6.85 -20.03
N HIS A 163 -37.28 -6.08 -21.07
CA HIS A 163 -38.50 -6.26 -21.84
C HIS A 163 -38.26 -5.87 -23.30
N ASP A 164 -38.19 -6.84 -24.20
CA ASP A 164 -37.81 -6.68 -25.60
C ASP A 164 -36.46 -5.92 -25.77
N LYS A 165 -36.52 -4.71 -26.35
CA LYS A 165 -35.40 -3.84 -26.60
C LYS A 165 -35.24 -2.72 -25.55
N GLN A 166 -35.87 -2.87 -24.41
CA GLN A 166 -35.84 -1.93 -23.29
C GLN A 166 -35.49 -2.63 -22.00
N PHE A 167 -35.04 -1.87 -21.04
CA PHE A 167 -34.89 -2.31 -19.66
C PHE A 167 -35.48 -1.27 -18.73
N SER A 168 -35.97 -1.72 -17.59
CA SER A 168 -36.43 -0.87 -16.49
C SER A 168 -35.54 -1.12 -15.28
N LEU A 169 -35.27 -0.04 -14.56
CA LEU A 169 -34.65 -0.09 -13.23
C LEU A 169 -35.72 0.23 -12.19
N THR A 170 -35.84 -0.63 -11.20
CA THR A 170 -36.83 -0.54 -10.12
C THR A 170 -36.08 -0.62 -8.79
N ASP A 171 -36.41 0.21 -7.84
CA ASP A 171 -35.86 0.14 -6.47
C ASP A 171 -36.46 -1.12 -5.78
N GLU A 172 -35.58 -2.02 -5.28
CA GLU A 172 -36.01 -3.29 -4.66
C GLU A 172 -36.87 -3.05 -3.39
N GLU A 173 -36.57 -1.98 -2.62
CA GLU A 173 -37.26 -1.73 -1.36
C GLU A 173 -38.63 -1.07 -1.56
N THR A 174 -38.72 -0.12 -2.51
CA THR A 174 -39.92 0.68 -2.72
C THR A 174 -40.82 0.18 -3.85
N GLU A 175 -40.33 -0.79 -4.65
CA GLU A 175 -40.97 -1.31 -5.87
C GLU A 175 -41.32 -0.23 -6.91
N GLN A 176 -40.72 0.96 -6.80
CA GLN A 176 -40.94 2.07 -7.72
C GLN A 176 -40.01 2.00 -8.91
N VAL A 177 -40.56 2.19 -10.11
CA VAL A 177 -39.78 2.28 -11.34
C VAL A 177 -39.01 3.61 -11.33
N ILE A 178 -37.68 3.51 -11.31
CA ILE A 178 -36.78 4.67 -11.32
C ILE A 178 -36.66 5.25 -12.72
N LEU A 179 -36.45 4.38 -13.71
CA LEU A 179 -36.31 4.77 -15.10
C LEU A 179 -36.56 3.58 -16.05
N ILE A 180 -36.90 3.92 -17.31
CA ILE A 180 -36.97 2.97 -18.44
C ILE A 180 -36.04 3.51 -19.53
N ALA A 181 -35.24 2.62 -20.12
CA ALA A 181 -34.27 2.96 -21.14
C ALA A 181 -34.15 1.85 -22.19
N LYS A 182 -33.50 2.17 -23.33
CA LYS A 182 -33.32 1.19 -24.43
C LYS A 182 -32.00 0.46 -24.28
N THR A 183 -31.98 -0.80 -24.64
CA THR A 183 -30.75 -1.60 -24.79
C THR A 183 -29.99 -1.21 -26.05
N ASN A 184 -28.74 -1.59 -26.13
CA ASN A 184 -27.84 -1.40 -27.28
C ASN A 184 -27.56 0.06 -27.66
N GLN A 185 -27.74 0.97 -26.71
CA GLN A 185 -27.36 2.39 -26.85
C GLN A 185 -26.94 2.99 -25.52
N ALA A 186 -26.26 4.11 -25.59
CA ALA A 186 -25.98 4.93 -24.41
C ALA A 186 -27.22 5.78 -24.06
N ASN A 187 -27.61 5.72 -22.79
CA ASN A 187 -28.75 6.46 -22.27
C ASN A 187 -28.24 7.44 -21.20
N THR A 188 -28.59 8.72 -21.40
CA THR A 188 -28.34 9.78 -20.41
C THR A 188 -29.69 10.33 -19.98
N LEU A 189 -30.06 10.08 -18.76
CA LEU A 189 -31.37 10.41 -18.19
C LEU A 189 -31.18 11.28 -16.95
N ARG A 190 -31.99 12.32 -16.83
CA ARG A 190 -32.01 13.18 -15.64
C ARG A 190 -33.29 12.93 -14.86
N THR A 191 -33.15 12.46 -13.63
CA THR A 191 -34.24 12.30 -12.67
C THR A 191 -34.16 13.38 -11.61
N THR A 192 -35.12 13.40 -10.69
CA THR A 192 -35.11 14.27 -9.49
C THR A 192 -33.88 14.08 -8.63
N ASP A 193 -33.34 12.84 -8.60
CA ASP A 193 -32.22 12.42 -7.75
C ASP A 193 -30.86 12.66 -8.39
N GLY A 194 -30.80 12.96 -9.70
CA GLY A 194 -29.57 13.26 -10.39
C GLY A 194 -29.46 12.68 -11.81
N LEU A 195 -28.23 12.60 -12.29
CA LEU A 195 -27.89 12.15 -13.63
C LEU A 195 -27.59 10.66 -13.65
N TRP A 196 -28.24 9.95 -14.56
CA TRP A 196 -28.01 8.54 -14.85
C TRP A 196 -27.38 8.40 -16.23
N ASN A 197 -26.21 7.74 -16.29
CA ASN A 197 -25.58 7.37 -17.57
C ASN A 197 -25.43 5.85 -17.59
N ILE A 198 -26.26 5.21 -18.41
CA ILE A 198 -26.36 3.75 -18.45
C ILE A 198 -26.29 3.26 -19.89
N SER A 199 -25.43 2.27 -20.13
CA SER A 199 -25.38 1.60 -21.40
C SER A 199 -25.26 0.09 -21.19
N ILE A 200 -26.30 -0.62 -21.62
CA ILE A 200 -26.41 -2.07 -21.54
C ILE A 200 -26.58 -2.63 -22.95
N TYR A 201 -25.72 -3.57 -23.31
CA TYR A 201 -25.71 -4.20 -24.62
C TYR A 201 -26.05 -5.67 -24.50
N THR A 202 -26.94 -6.17 -25.34
CA THR A 202 -27.30 -7.60 -25.44
C THR A 202 -27.77 -7.93 -26.85
N GLN A 203 -27.49 -9.14 -27.28
CA GLN A 203 -28.03 -9.70 -28.52
C GLN A 203 -29.16 -10.68 -28.25
N ASP A 204 -29.35 -11.08 -26.99
CA ASP A 204 -30.30 -12.06 -26.56
C ASP A 204 -31.63 -11.42 -26.17
N GLN A 205 -32.70 -12.15 -26.32
CA GLN A 205 -34.00 -11.77 -25.76
C GLN A 205 -34.04 -12.14 -24.28
N LEU A 206 -33.83 -11.13 -23.44
CA LEU A 206 -33.84 -11.25 -21.99
C LEU A 206 -35.23 -10.85 -21.48
N ASN A 207 -35.90 -11.77 -20.77
CA ASN A 207 -37.15 -11.45 -20.05
C ASN A 207 -37.02 -11.67 -18.53
N ASP A 208 -35.80 -11.88 -18.08
CA ASP A 208 -35.48 -12.19 -16.69
C ASP A 208 -35.26 -10.93 -15.88
N VAL A 209 -35.27 -11.06 -14.56
CA VAL A 209 -35.03 -10.01 -13.60
C VAL A 209 -33.69 -10.26 -12.91
N TYR A 210 -32.84 -9.25 -12.87
CA TYR A 210 -31.55 -9.31 -12.24
C TYR A 210 -31.45 -8.24 -11.15
N LEU A 211 -30.68 -8.50 -10.12
CA LEU A 211 -30.34 -7.50 -9.08
C LEU A 211 -28.99 -6.89 -9.40
N ILE A 212 -28.97 -5.57 -9.51
CA ILE A 212 -27.74 -4.77 -9.68
C ILE A 212 -27.52 -3.91 -8.46
N GLN A 213 -26.29 -3.88 -7.99
CA GLN A 213 -25.87 -2.98 -6.92
C GLN A 213 -24.58 -2.26 -7.32
N LYS A 214 -24.61 -0.93 -7.38
CA LYS A 214 -23.43 -0.10 -7.53
C LYS A 214 -22.94 0.31 -6.15
N GLN A 215 -21.84 -0.29 -5.70
CA GLN A 215 -21.29 0.01 -4.37
C GLN A 215 -20.63 1.39 -4.31
N SER A 216 -20.66 1.99 -3.14
CA SER A 216 -19.76 3.11 -2.81
C SER A 216 -18.31 2.62 -2.77
N LEU A 217 -17.36 3.54 -3.02
CA LEU A 217 -15.94 3.16 -2.99
C LEU A 217 -15.51 2.51 -1.65
N PRO A 218 -15.92 3.02 -0.47
CA PRO A 218 -15.61 2.33 0.78
C PRO A 218 -16.18 0.92 0.89
N ALA A 219 -17.41 0.72 0.42
CA ALA A 219 -18.05 -0.60 0.45
C ALA A 219 -17.35 -1.58 -0.49
N ALA A 220 -16.97 -1.13 -1.70
CA ALA A 220 -16.22 -1.94 -2.66
C ALA A 220 -14.82 -2.31 -2.14
N VAL A 221 -14.10 -1.37 -1.52
CA VAL A 221 -12.80 -1.64 -0.88
C VAL A 221 -12.95 -2.69 0.22
N ASN A 222 -13.94 -2.56 1.10
CA ASN A 222 -14.20 -3.54 2.15
C ASN A 222 -14.54 -4.93 1.58
N SER A 223 -15.26 -4.98 0.44
CA SER A 223 -15.56 -6.25 -0.25
C SER A 223 -14.28 -6.94 -0.75
N ILE A 224 -13.29 -6.19 -1.25
CA ILE A 224 -12.00 -6.75 -1.62
C ILE A 224 -11.23 -7.20 -0.38
N LEU A 225 -11.14 -6.35 0.66
CA LEU A 225 -10.38 -6.63 1.88
C LEU A 225 -10.88 -7.85 2.65
N ALA A 226 -12.15 -8.23 2.48
CA ALA A 226 -12.70 -9.45 3.09
C ALA A 226 -12.00 -10.73 2.60
N ASN A 227 -11.49 -10.74 1.36
CA ASN A 227 -10.84 -11.88 0.73
C ASN A 227 -9.38 -11.64 0.34
N TYR A 228 -8.84 -10.46 0.66
CA TYR A 228 -7.49 -10.03 0.34
C TYR A 228 -6.67 -9.86 1.60
N SER A 229 -5.53 -10.51 1.64
CA SER A 229 -4.59 -10.39 2.74
C SER A 229 -3.17 -10.12 2.24
N VAL A 230 -2.46 -9.27 2.98
CA VAL A 230 -1.04 -8.97 2.76
C VAL A 230 -0.31 -9.15 4.07
N ALA A 231 0.79 -9.88 4.03
CA ALA A 231 1.65 -10.10 5.19
C ALA A 231 3.12 -10.24 4.77
N GLU A 232 4.03 -9.86 5.65
CA GLU A 232 5.45 -10.09 5.42
C GLU A 232 5.79 -11.59 5.56
N LYS A 233 6.53 -12.12 4.61
CA LYS A 233 7.02 -13.51 4.58
C LYS A 233 8.36 -13.61 5.31
N GLY A 234 8.32 -14.02 6.57
CA GLY A 234 9.48 -14.03 7.47
C GLY A 234 9.57 -12.74 8.28
N LYS A 235 10.62 -12.62 9.10
CA LYS A 235 10.85 -11.41 9.90
C LYS A 235 11.91 -10.55 9.22
N LEU A 236 11.57 -9.29 8.96
CA LEU A 236 12.48 -8.28 8.40
C LEU A 236 13.10 -8.69 7.04
N THR A 237 12.34 -9.41 6.23
CA THR A 237 12.80 -9.86 4.91
C THR A 237 12.52 -8.83 3.82
N GLY A 238 11.59 -7.89 4.07
CA GLY A 238 11.09 -6.98 3.04
C GLY A 238 10.29 -7.69 1.94
N ILE A 239 9.97 -8.99 2.09
CA ILE A 239 9.18 -9.75 1.12
C ILE A 239 7.73 -9.79 1.60
N LEU A 240 6.84 -9.19 0.83
CA LEU A 240 5.40 -9.20 1.09
C LEU A 240 4.73 -10.31 0.31
N GLY A 241 3.97 -11.15 1.01
CA GLY A 241 3.08 -12.13 0.40
C GLY A 241 1.66 -11.57 0.31
N LEU A 242 1.13 -11.51 -0.90
CA LEU A 242 -0.26 -11.15 -1.17
C LEU A 242 -1.04 -12.43 -1.41
N ASN A 243 -2.24 -12.51 -0.88
CA ASN A 243 -3.15 -13.62 -1.09
C ASN A 243 -4.55 -13.08 -1.35
N TYR A 244 -5.19 -13.57 -2.43
CA TYR A 244 -6.57 -13.24 -2.75
C TYR A 244 -7.37 -14.53 -3.01
N GLN A 245 -8.56 -14.62 -2.42
CA GLN A 245 -9.42 -15.80 -2.48
C GLN A 245 -10.74 -15.48 -3.17
N GLY A 246 -11.32 -16.47 -3.83
CA GLY A 246 -12.62 -16.35 -4.48
C GLY A 246 -13.03 -17.61 -5.20
N THR A 247 -14.22 -17.61 -5.79
CA THR A 247 -14.82 -18.77 -6.47
C THR A 247 -14.42 -18.87 -7.93
N ASP A 248 -14.02 -17.78 -8.56
CA ASP A 248 -13.60 -17.73 -9.96
C ASP A 248 -12.08 -17.51 -10.07
N LYS A 249 -11.38 -18.50 -10.62
CA LYS A 249 -9.91 -18.47 -10.82
C LYS A 249 -9.45 -17.33 -11.69
N THR A 250 -10.18 -17.02 -12.75
CA THR A 250 -9.84 -15.99 -13.72
C THR A 250 -9.98 -14.61 -13.06
N HIS A 251 -11.11 -14.41 -12.38
CA HIS A 251 -11.40 -13.17 -11.68
C HIS A 251 -10.36 -12.84 -10.59
N ILE A 252 -10.06 -13.81 -9.69
CA ILE A 252 -9.11 -13.57 -8.60
C ILE A 252 -7.71 -13.28 -9.13
N THR A 253 -7.30 -13.94 -10.21
CA THR A 253 -6.00 -13.69 -10.85
C THR A 253 -5.95 -12.29 -11.48
N GLN A 254 -7.03 -11.89 -12.16
CA GLN A 254 -7.13 -10.57 -12.79
C GLN A 254 -7.10 -9.44 -11.72
N VAL A 255 -7.84 -9.60 -10.63
CA VAL A 255 -7.86 -8.62 -9.54
C VAL A 255 -6.49 -8.50 -8.88
N LEU A 256 -5.84 -9.63 -8.54
CA LEU A 256 -4.52 -9.58 -7.92
C LEU A 256 -3.47 -8.96 -8.83
N ASN A 257 -3.48 -9.28 -10.13
CA ASN A 257 -2.59 -8.64 -11.11
C ASN A 257 -2.87 -7.14 -11.24
N ALA A 258 -4.13 -6.71 -11.24
CA ALA A 258 -4.48 -5.30 -11.26
C ALA A 258 -4.01 -4.56 -10.00
N ILE A 259 -4.07 -5.20 -8.83
CA ILE A 259 -3.52 -4.66 -7.57
C ILE A 259 -2.00 -4.47 -7.69
N LEU A 260 -1.28 -5.47 -8.22
CA LEU A 260 0.17 -5.38 -8.41
C LEU A 260 0.56 -4.26 -9.38
N VAL A 261 -0.15 -4.13 -10.49
CA VAL A 261 0.07 -3.06 -11.48
C VAL A 261 -0.22 -1.70 -10.86
N SER A 262 -1.35 -1.54 -10.18
CA SER A 262 -1.73 -0.28 -9.50
C SER A 262 -0.71 0.11 -8.43
N TYR A 263 -0.26 -0.85 -7.62
CA TYR A 263 0.79 -0.61 -6.62
C TYR A 263 2.12 -0.23 -7.26
N SER A 264 2.55 -0.93 -8.31
CA SER A 264 3.79 -0.63 -9.03
C SER A 264 3.76 0.78 -9.61
N GLN A 265 2.67 1.17 -10.26
CA GLN A 265 2.47 2.50 -10.80
C GLN A 265 2.51 3.57 -9.72
N GLN A 266 1.80 3.36 -8.61
CA GLN A 266 1.80 4.25 -7.45
C GLN A 266 3.20 4.41 -6.84
N ASN A 267 3.95 3.31 -6.73
CA ASN A 267 5.31 3.34 -6.21
C ASN A 267 6.27 4.13 -7.13
N ILE A 268 6.15 3.93 -8.46
CA ILE A 268 6.92 4.69 -9.45
C ILE A 268 6.59 6.18 -9.36
N GLU A 269 5.32 6.56 -9.31
CA GLU A 269 4.89 7.96 -9.20
C GLU A 269 5.40 8.62 -7.91
N ARG A 270 5.28 7.92 -6.78
CA ARG A 270 5.79 8.40 -5.48
C ARG A 270 7.30 8.62 -5.53
N ARG A 271 8.07 7.63 -5.99
CA ARG A 271 9.53 7.73 -6.10
C ARG A 271 9.97 8.83 -7.07
N SER A 272 9.26 8.96 -8.19
CA SER A 272 9.53 10.03 -9.17
C SER A 272 9.28 11.42 -8.58
N ALA A 273 8.18 11.58 -7.84
CA ALA A 273 7.86 12.84 -7.17
C ALA A 273 8.90 13.20 -6.08
N GLU A 274 9.31 12.21 -5.26
CA GLU A 274 10.36 12.39 -4.25
C GLU A 274 11.69 12.77 -4.87
N THR A 275 12.09 12.08 -5.94
CA THR A 275 13.32 12.38 -6.69
C THR A 275 13.28 13.78 -7.30
N ALA A 276 12.14 14.17 -7.90
CA ALA A 276 11.96 15.52 -8.47
C ALA A 276 12.06 16.61 -7.41
N GLN A 277 11.51 16.38 -6.22
CA GLN A 277 11.59 17.34 -5.10
C GLN A 277 13.02 17.49 -4.60
N THR A 278 13.75 16.36 -4.44
CA THR A 278 15.17 16.38 -4.02
C THR A 278 16.04 17.07 -5.07
N LEU A 279 15.84 16.80 -6.38
CA LEU A 279 16.56 17.49 -7.43
C LEU A 279 16.31 18.99 -7.42
N LYS A 280 15.07 19.42 -7.23
CA LYS A 280 14.75 20.85 -7.13
C LYS A 280 15.47 21.51 -5.95
N PHE A 281 15.48 20.87 -4.79
CA PHE A 281 16.21 21.34 -3.62
C PHE A 281 17.71 21.50 -3.92
N LEU A 282 18.34 20.50 -4.55
CA LEU A 282 19.76 20.56 -4.90
C LEU A 282 20.05 21.61 -5.98
N ASP A 283 19.15 21.82 -6.95
CA ASP A 283 19.26 22.88 -7.96
C ASP A 283 19.31 24.28 -7.32
N GLU A 284 18.60 24.48 -6.21
CA GLU A 284 18.59 25.74 -5.46
C GLU A 284 19.82 25.87 -4.55
N GLN A 285 20.29 24.77 -3.92
CA GLN A 285 21.37 24.79 -2.94
C GLN A 285 22.78 24.80 -3.57
N LEU A 286 23.00 24.09 -4.68
CA LEU A 286 24.32 23.98 -5.29
C LEU A 286 24.92 25.34 -5.72
N PRO A 287 24.19 26.26 -6.37
CA PRO A 287 24.72 27.58 -6.73
C PRO A 287 25.10 28.42 -5.51
N GLU A 288 24.26 28.39 -4.44
CA GLU A 288 24.52 29.12 -3.21
C GLU A 288 25.78 28.59 -2.52
N LEU A 289 25.91 27.28 -2.37
CA LEU A 289 27.07 26.63 -1.79
C LEU A 289 28.36 26.91 -2.60
N LYS A 290 28.25 26.91 -3.94
CA LYS A 290 29.37 27.27 -4.82
C LYS A 290 29.82 28.72 -4.57
N GLN A 291 28.90 29.65 -4.43
CA GLN A 291 29.20 31.03 -4.12
C GLN A 291 29.91 31.18 -2.75
N GLN A 292 29.42 30.47 -1.75
CA GLN A 292 30.02 30.45 -0.41
C GLN A 292 31.43 29.86 -0.43
N LEU A 293 31.66 28.80 -1.22
CA LEU A 293 32.98 28.21 -1.43
C LEU A 293 33.94 29.23 -2.08
N ASP A 294 33.52 29.90 -3.15
CA ASP A 294 34.33 30.91 -3.84
C ASP A 294 34.69 32.11 -2.92
N VAL A 295 33.82 32.47 -2.00
CA VAL A 295 34.10 33.49 -0.99
C VAL A 295 35.14 32.99 0.00
N ALA A 296 34.98 31.79 0.55
CA ALA A 296 35.89 31.19 1.51
C ALA A 296 37.30 31.02 0.91
N GLU A 297 37.40 30.53 -0.33
CA GLU A 297 38.67 30.41 -1.05
C GLU A 297 39.38 31.77 -1.22
N ARG A 298 38.63 32.82 -1.57
CA ARG A 298 39.18 34.17 -1.71
C ARG A 298 39.73 34.72 -0.38
N GLU A 299 38.98 34.52 0.72
CA GLU A 299 39.43 34.97 2.06
C GLU A 299 40.66 34.19 2.52
N PHE A 300 40.68 32.86 2.32
CA PHE A 300 41.84 32.05 2.65
C PHE A 300 43.08 32.44 1.83
N ASN A 301 42.93 32.63 0.50
CA ASN A 301 44.03 33.06 -0.36
C ASN A 301 44.57 34.46 -0.01
N LYS A 302 43.67 35.39 0.34
CA LYS A 302 44.05 36.74 0.81
C LYS A 302 44.87 36.66 2.10
N PHE A 303 44.46 35.82 3.03
CA PHE A 303 45.20 35.58 4.29
C PHE A 303 46.60 35.01 4.00
N ARG A 304 46.71 33.99 3.13
CA ARG A 304 48.00 33.40 2.75
C ARG A 304 48.93 34.41 2.08
N GLN A 305 48.44 35.30 1.24
CA GLN A 305 49.23 36.34 0.59
C GLN A 305 49.74 37.37 1.60
N GLN A 306 48.95 37.67 2.63
CA GLN A 306 49.29 38.68 3.64
C GLN A 306 50.37 38.18 4.63
N TYR A 307 50.34 36.90 5.02
CA TYR A 307 51.17 36.36 6.11
C TYR A 307 52.24 35.37 5.68
N ASN A 308 52.40 35.13 4.41
CA ASN A 308 53.46 34.45 3.64
C ASN A 308 53.76 33.02 4.05
N THR A 309 53.51 32.33 4.94
CA THR A 309 53.58 30.92 5.38
C THR A 309 53.38 30.78 6.88
N VAL A 310 52.35 30.07 7.26
CA VAL A 310 52.13 29.65 8.66
C VAL A 310 52.72 28.25 8.80
N ASP A 311 53.70 28.09 9.69
CA ASP A 311 54.24 26.76 10.03
C ASP A 311 53.20 26.00 10.85
N VAL A 312 52.68 24.91 10.27
CA VAL A 312 51.63 24.10 10.86
C VAL A 312 52.26 22.86 11.49
N THR A 313 52.18 22.76 12.80
CA THR A 313 52.68 21.59 13.54
C THR A 313 51.84 20.35 13.25
N LYS A 314 52.40 19.14 13.46
CA LYS A 314 51.65 17.86 13.31
C LYS A 314 50.39 17.82 14.17
N GLU A 315 50.41 18.45 15.33
CA GLU A 315 49.27 18.54 16.23
C GLU A 315 48.14 19.37 15.63
N SER A 316 48.51 20.49 14.96
CA SER A 316 47.57 21.32 14.21
C SER A 316 46.98 20.61 12.97
N GLU A 317 47.74 19.76 12.30
CA GLU A 317 47.27 18.93 11.17
C GLU A 317 46.25 17.90 11.64
N LEU A 318 46.50 17.22 12.79
CA LEU A 318 45.56 16.27 13.36
C LEU A 318 44.25 16.96 13.79
N PHE A 319 44.39 18.12 14.47
CA PHE A 319 43.26 18.96 14.82
C PHE A 319 42.44 19.36 13.59
N LEU A 320 43.10 19.78 12.52
CA LEU A 320 42.48 20.17 11.26
C LEU A 320 41.67 19.03 10.67
N THR A 321 42.27 17.83 10.57
CA THR A 321 41.62 16.64 10.01
C THR A 321 40.36 16.29 10.81
N GLN A 322 40.44 16.26 12.13
CA GLN A 322 39.27 15.98 12.99
C GLN A 322 38.21 17.07 12.86
N SER A 323 38.61 18.34 12.84
CA SER A 323 37.69 19.46 12.71
C SER A 323 36.96 19.48 11.38
N VAL A 324 37.67 19.26 10.26
CA VAL A 324 37.08 19.15 8.91
C VAL A 324 36.10 17.98 8.86
N THR A 325 36.46 16.84 9.42
CA THR A 325 35.58 15.66 9.45
C THR A 325 34.25 15.94 10.18
N LEU A 326 34.34 16.50 11.40
CA LEU A 326 33.17 16.80 12.22
C LEU A 326 32.29 17.89 11.60
N GLU A 327 32.88 18.95 11.07
CA GLU A 327 32.15 20.05 10.44
C GLU A 327 31.51 19.60 9.13
N THR A 328 32.17 18.73 8.35
CA THR A 328 31.59 18.14 7.13
C THR A 328 30.41 17.25 7.50
N GLN A 329 30.52 16.39 8.52
CA GLN A 329 29.42 15.57 9.02
C GLN A 329 28.23 16.41 9.48
N LYS A 330 28.52 17.51 10.23
CA LYS A 330 27.49 18.46 10.64
C LYS A 330 26.77 19.08 9.45
N ALA A 331 27.53 19.62 8.49
CA ALA A 331 26.97 20.26 7.30
C ALA A 331 26.13 19.31 6.45
N GLN A 332 26.57 18.07 6.27
CA GLN A 332 25.80 17.02 5.61
C GLN A 332 24.50 16.69 6.34
N LEU A 333 24.55 16.58 7.66
CA LEU A 333 23.37 16.30 8.48
C LEU A 333 22.39 17.50 8.48
N GLU A 334 22.88 18.72 8.50
CA GLU A 334 22.07 19.95 8.38
C GLU A 334 21.32 19.97 7.03
N GLN A 335 21.98 19.60 5.94
CA GLN A 335 21.36 19.49 4.62
C GLN A 335 20.26 18.40 4.61
N GLN A 336 20.51 17.27 5.24
CA GLN A 336 19.52 16.20 5.36
C GLN A 336 18.31 16.61 6.21
N VAL A 337 18.55 17.36 7.31
CA VAL A 337 17.48 17.94 8.12
C VAL A 337 16.64 18.93 7.30
N ALA A 338 17.27 19.76 6.48
CA ALA A 338 16.58 20.69 5.60
C ALA A 338 15.74 19.95 4.53
N GLU A 339 16.30 18.93 3.90
CA GLU A 339 15.58 18.08 2.95
C GLU A 339 14.40 17.34 3.61
N ALA A 340 14.64 16.73 4.78
CA ALA A 340 13.61 16.02 5.53
C ALA A 340 12.51 16.96 6.04
N GLY A 341 12.86 18.22 6.40
CA GLY A 341 11.92 19.26 6.82
C GLY A 341 10.93 19.68 5.73
N ALA A 342 11.26 19.45 4.45
CA ALA A 342 10.32 19.63 3.35
C ALA A 342 9.25 18.52 3.27
N LYS A 343 9.50 17.36 3.91
CA LYS A 343 8.65 16.15 3.86
C LYS A 343 7.95 15.84 5.19
N TYR A 344 8.58 16.18 6.31
CA TYR A 344 8.16 15.81 7.66
C TYR A 344 8.03 17.02 8.58
N THR A 345 7.12 16.95 9.53
CA THR A 345 7.00 17.94 10.60
C THR A 345 8.12 17.78 11.63
N SER A 346 8.43 18.85 12.39
CA SER A 346 9.45 18.85 13.45
C SER A 346 9.25 17.77 14.52
N GLU A 347 8.02 17.33 14.74
CA GLU A 347 7.67 16.32 15.75
C GLU A 347 7.82 14.88 15.24
N HIS A 348 8.11 14.72 13.95
CA HIS A 348 8.30 13.39 13.37
C HIS A 348 9.53 12.69 13.99
N PRO A 349 9.47 11.39 14.35
CA PRO A 349 10.57 10.66 14.98
C PRO A 349 11.90 10.75 14.24
N VAL A 350 11.88 10.75 12.91
CA VAL A 350 13.06 10.93 12.06
C VAL A 350 13.71 12.30 12.29
N MET A 351 12.91 13.37 12.36
CA MET A 351 13.41 14.73 12.64
C MET A 351 14.00 14.85 14.03
N GLN A 352 13.36 14.26 15.04
CA GLN A 352 13.87 14.23 16.42
C GLN A 352 15.22 13.49 16.50
N GLN A 353 15.37 12.38 15.81
CA GLN A 353 16.59 11.60 15.77
C GLN A 353 17.72 12.36 15.09
N MET A 354 17.48 12.98 13.92
CA MET A 354 18.47 13.81 13.22
C MET A 354 18.91 15.00 14.07
N ASN A 355 18.00 15.66 14.75
CA ASN A 355 18.32 16.77 15.65
C ASN A 355 19.14 16.32 16.87
N ALA A 356 18.87 15.13 17.43
CA ALA A 356 19.68 14.57 18.51
C ALA A 356 21.12 14.26 18.05
N GLN A 357 21.29 13.73 16.84
CA GLN A 357 22.62 13.50 16.24
C GLN A 357 23.36 14.82 16.02
N LEU A 358 22.66 15.85 15.53
CA LEU A 358 23.21 17.20 15.34
C LEU A 358 23.69 17.79 16.65
N GLY A 359 22.94 17.61 17.73
CA GLY A 359 23.34 17.98 19.09
C GLY A 359 24.62 17.30 19.56
N ALA A 360 24.76 15.99 19.30
CA ALA A 360 25.96 15.22 19.65
C ALA A 360 27.20 15.68 18.87
N ILE A 361 27.07 15.95 17.56
CA ILE A 361 28.15 16.47 16.73
C ILE A 361 28.56 17.89 17.20
N ASN A 362 27.57 18.76 17.46
CA ASN A 362 27.83 20.12 17.95
C ASN A 362 28.61 20.11 19.29
N LYS A 363 28.31 19.17 20.19
CA LYS A 363 29.05 19.00 21.43
C LYS A 363 30.53 18.67 21.18
N LYS A 364 30.80 17.70 20.29
CA LYS A 364 32.17 17.31 19.91
C LYS A 364 32.93 18.47 19.25
N ILE A 365 32.26 19.24 18.39
CA ILE A 365 32.84 20.45 17.78
C ILE A 365 33.17 21.50 18.86
N GLY A 366 32.30 21.67 19.86
CA GLY A 366 32.52 22.56 20.98
C GLY A 366 33.78 22.20 21.81
N GLU A 367 33.94 20.89 22.08
CA GLU A 367 35.14 20.38 22.79
C GLU A 367 36.42 20.63 21.96
N LEU A 368 36.36 20.37 20.65
CA LEU A 368 37.50 20.60 19.77
C LEU A 368 37.84 22.08 19.61
N ASN A 369 36.86 22.98 19.56
CA ASN A 369 37.06 24.43 19.50
C ASN A 369 37.64 25.02 20.80
N ALA A 370 37.43 24.35 21.95
CA ALA A 370 38.10 24.74 23.19
C ALA A 370 39.61 24.57 23.08
N THR A 371 40.08 23.46 22.52
CA THR A 371 41.49 23.20 22.25
C THR A 371 42.07 24.22 21.25
N LEU A 372 41.29 24.62 20.24
CA LEU A 372 41.71 25.64 19.26
C LEU A 372 42.04 26.99 19.89
N LYS A 373 41.36 27.38 20.99
CA LYS A 373 41.58 28.64 21.68
C LYS A 373 42.98 28.75 22.35
N GLU A 374 43.61 27.63 22.59
CA GLU A 374 44.96 27.55 23.19
C GLU A 374 46.06 27.82 22.17
N LEU A 375 45.77 27.79 20.87
CA LEU A 375 46.74 28.03 19.80
C LEU A 375 47.03 29.56 19.60
N PRO A 376 48.24 29.92 19.08
CA PRO A 376 48.55 31.30 18.67
C PRO A 376 47.53 31.85 17.66
N ASP A 377 47.23 33.14 17.75
CA ASP A 377 46.15 33.76 16.94
C ASP A 377 46.30 33.56 15.44
N LEU A 378 47.53 33.61 14.93
CA LEU A 378 47.80 33.43 13.51
C LEU A 378 47.52 32.00 13.03
N GLN A 379 47.96 31.00 13.80
CA GLN A 379 47.71 29.59 13.53
C GLN A 379 46.21 29.29 13.62
N ARG A 380 45.56 29.80 14.67
CA ARG A 380 44.11 29.63 14.85
C ARG A 380 43.32 30.18 13.65
N ARG A 381 43.67 31.38 13.17
CA ARG A 381 42.97 31.98 12.01
C ARG A 381 43.25 31.25 10.72
N TYR A 382 44.46 30.77 10.51
CA TYR A 382 44.79 29.90 9.36
C TYR A 382 43.94 28.63 9.35
N LEU A 383 43.89 27.92 10.47
CA LEU A 383 43.13 26.65 10.61
C LEU A 383 41.62 26.87 10.42
N GLN A 384 41.09 28.00 10.92
CA GLN A 384 39.65 28.32 10.70
C GLN A 384 39.34 28.54 9.23
N LEU A 385 40.12 29.34 8.53
CA LEU A 385 39.89 29.64 7.11
C LEU A 385 40.11 28.42 6.22
N TYR A 386 41.17 27.64 6.49
CA TYR A 386 41.40 26.39 5.75
C TYR A 386 40.29 25.40 5.97
N ARG A 387 39.84 25.18 7.20
CA ARG A 387 38.72 24.31 7.53
C ARG A 387 37.44 24.73 6.79
N GLU A 388 37.17 26.01 6.76
CA GLU A 388 35.96 26.52 6.09
C GLU A 388 35.97 26.21 4.60
N VAL A 389 37.09 26.38 3.90
CA VAL A 389 37.25 26.00 2.49
C VAL A 389 37.06 24.50 2.30
N GLU A 390 37.78 23.72 3.10
CA GLU A 390 37.78 22.25 2.94
C GLU A 390 36.37 21.64 3.19
N VAL A 391 35.66 22.10 4.23
CA VAL A 391 34.31 21.65 4.53
C VAL A 391 33.33 21.99 3.38
N LYS A 392 33.38 23.23 2.88
CA LYS A 392 32.53 23.68 1.77
C LYS A 392 32.85 22.93 0.47
N GLN A 393 34.14 22.66 0.20
CA GLN A 393 34.60 21.88 -0.94
C GLN A 393 34.05 20.44 -0.89
N GLN A 394 34.23 19.78 0.24
CA GLN A 394 33.74 18.39 0.41
C GLN A 394 32.21 18.31 0.32
N LEU A 395 31.49 19.24 0.95
CA LEU A 395 30.05 19.32 0.89
C LEU A 395 29.55 19.56 -0.53
N TYR A 396 30.15 20.53 -1.26
CA TYR A 396 29.80 20.82 -2.64
C TYR A 396 29.99 19.60 -3.54
N THR A 397 31.12 18.91 -3.41
CA THR A 397 31.44 17.71 -4.19
C THR A 397 30.44 16.58 -3.88
N ALA A 398 30.13 16.36 -2.62
CA ALA A 398 29.17 15.35 -2.19
C ALA A 398 27.76 15.62 -2.74
N LEU A 399 27.27 16.85 -2.63
CA LEU A 399 25.94 17.24 -3.14
C LEU A 399 25.89 17.20 -4.67
N LEU A 400 26.96 17.60 -5.35
CA LEU A 400 27.05 17.52 -6.82
C LEU A 400 26.98 16.08 -7.30
N ASN A 401 27.68 15.17 -6.63
CA ASN A 401 27.63 13.73 -6.94
C ASN A 401 26.22 13.17 -6.72
N SER A 402 25.56 13.53 -5.61
CA SER A 402 24.19 13.14 -5.32
C SER A 402 23.21 13.66 -6.39
N TYR A 403 23.38 14.91 -6.80
CA TYR A 403 22.59 15.52 -7.87
C TYR A 403 22.73 14.75 -9.19
N GLN A 404 23.97 14.41 -9.58
CA GLN A 404 24.21 13.65 -10.80
C GLN A 404 23.61 12.25 -10.75
N GLN A 405 23.74 11.55 -9.62
CA GLN A 405 23.13 10.22 -9.43
C GLN A 405 21.61 10.26 -9.52
N LEU A 406 20.96 11.21 -8.85
CA LEU A 406 19.50 11.36 -8.89
C LEU A 406 19.02 11.76 -10.28
N ARG A 407 19.77 12.59 -11.01
CA ARG A 407 19.45 12.96 -12.37
C ARG A 407 19.50 11.77 -13.34
N ILE A 408 20.47 10.86 -13.16
CA ILE A 408 20.55 9.61 -13.92
C ILE A 408 19.38 8.68 -13.54
N ALA A 409 19.05 8.58 -12.26
CA ALA A 409 17.95 7.75 -11.79
C ALA A 409 16.55 8.23 -12.26
N LYS A 410 16.42 9.52 -12.58
CA LYS A 410 15.19 10.11 -13.10
C LYS A 410 15.04 9.93 -14.62
N ALA A 411 16.15 9.80 -15.36
CA ALA A 411 16.15 9.65 -16.82
C ALA A 411 15.76 8.24 -17.23
#